data_fcd2964ac983d5bd98ce3859b80d83a0
#
_entry.id   fcd2964ac983d5bd98ce3859b80d83a0
#
_cell.length_a   1.000
_cell.length_b   1.000
_cell.length_c   1.000
_cell.angle_alpha   90.00
_cell.angle_beta   90.00
_cell.angle_gamma   90.00
#
_symmetry.space_group_name_H-M   'P 1'
#
loop_
_entity.id
_entity.type
_entity.pdbx_description
1 polymer ?
#
loop_
_entity_poly.entity_id
_entity_poly.type
_entity_poly.pdbx_seq_one_letter_code
_entity_poly.pdbx_strand_id
1 'polypeptide(L)'
;MPRRGLPLQGRARWLLLGIFLLLVLLLFAYLLECTPPPDASLVMPGLGVEPYGKEYYQALLQEQEERHVSRANSLKRQIAQLKQELQEMNDKLKAIQERKESPGGGGGGGGVGGGLGLASDKDQEPGDLLEYLHGQIDKAEVSTGARLPSEYALVPFESFTSTKVFQLEMGLTRHPEEKPVRKDRRDELVEVIEAGLDVINNPDEEDAQEDDVPMQRQAYTEANFIEGMYRTERDKGTLYELYFAKEDSKEFRHVTLFRPFGPLMKVRSVSVETTHTTINLIVPLSGRTETFTQFLHNFREVCIQQDKRVYLTVVYFGQKGLQDVKFSLQKMSSEENFTDYTLVPVDEEFSRGRGLDIGAHTWKRTADVLMFFCDVDIYFNLEFLNSCRLNAAPNKRVFYPVVFSLYNPAIVYGNLELAPPIEHQLIHKKDTGFWRDFGFGMTCQYRSDFLNIGGFDLEVKGWGVEDVHLYRKYLRSDVIVVRTPVSTLFHLWHEKQCADELTPEQYRMCIQSKAMNEASHPHLGMLVFREEIENHLRKQAYKTQIKAED
;
A
#
# COMPACT_ATOMS: atom_id res chain seq x y z
N MET A 1 87.18 -32.60 1.01
CA MET A 1 86.01 -32.18 0.17
C MET A 1 84.82 -31.98 1.10
N PRO A 2 84.25 -30.74 1.23
CA PRO A 2 83.15 -30.48 2.14
C PRO A 2 81.81 -30.71 1.43
N ARG A 3 80.92 -31.44 2.14
CA ARG A 3 79.51 -31.61 1.72
C ARG A 3 78.78 -30.27 1.86
N ARG A 4 78.28 -29.73 0.78
CA ARG A 4 77.40 -28.54 0.77
C ARG A 4 76.01 -28.92 1.33
N GLY A 5 75.69 -28.40 2.51
CA GLY A 5 74.36 -28.46 3.05
C GLY A 5 73.48 -27.49 2.29
N LEU A 6 72.27 -27.94 1.94
CA LEU A 6 71.21 -27.08 1.36
C LEU A 6 70.82 -25.97 2.34
N PRO A 7 70.60 -24.73 1.87
CA PRO A 7 70.33 -23.61 2.74
C PRO A 7 69.01 -23.77 3.52
N LEU A 8 69.03 -23.54 4.83
CA LEU A 8 67.91 -23.60 5.77
C LEU A 8 66.66 -22.85 5.30
N GLN A 9 66.82 -21.82 4.47
CA GLN A 9 65.71 -21.03 3.92
C GLN A 9 64.78 -21.81 2.97
N GLY A 10 65.25 -22.83 2.27
CA GLY A 10 64.42 -23.66 1.39
C GLY A 10 63.46 -24.57 2.17
N ARG A 11 63.94 -25.15 3.28
CA ARG A 11 63.14 -26.04 4.13
C ARG A 11 62.02 -25.29 4.90
N ALA A 12 62.30 -24.06 5.35
CA ALA A 12 61.32 -23.23 6.03
C ALA A 12 60.16 -22.82 5.07
N ARG A 13 60.48 -22.52 3.80
CA ARG A 13 59.44 -22.21 2.78
C ARG A 13 58.51 -23.39 2.48
N TRP A 14 59.05 -24.61 2.39
CA TRP A 14 58.24 -25.80 2.19
C TRP A 14 57.38 -26.15 3.40
N LEU A 15 57.89 -25.91 4.62
CA LEU A 15 57.10 -26.06 5.85
C LEU A 15 55.96 -25.05 5.93
N LEU A 16 56.18 -23.78 5.60
CA LEU A 16 55.16 -22.75 5.58
C LEU A 16 54.08 -23.04 4.51
N LEU A 17 54.48 -23.54 3.34
CA LEU A 17 53.56 -23.92 2.28
C LEU A 17 52.71 -25.13 2.68
N GLY A 18 53.28 -26.11 3.38
CA GLY A 18 52.57 -27.27 3.93
C GLY A 18 51.56 -26.86 5.02
N ILE A 19 51.92 -25.93 5.91
CA ILE A 19 51.02 -25.40 6.95
C ILE A 19 49.87 -24.60 6.29
N PHE A 20 50.16 -23.80 5.29
CA PHE A 20 49.13 -23.04 4.57
C PHE A 20 48.15 -23.99 3.85
N LEU A 21 48.63 -25.02 3.19
CA LEU A 21 47.77 -26.02 2.51
C LEU A 21 46.91 -26.78 3.53
N LEU A 22 47.45 -27.12 4.70
CA LEU A 22 46.73 -27.75 5.79
C LEU A 22 45.60 -26.83 6.34
N LEU A 23 45.88 -25.55 6.52
CA LEU A 23 44.89 -24.56 6.94
C LEU A 23 43.77 -24.38 5.92
N VAL A 24 44.10 -24.37 4.63
CA VAL A 24 43.10 -24.31 3.58
C VAL A 24 42.22 -25.57 3.54
N LEU A 25 42.81 -26.75 3.73
CA LEU A 25 42.07 -28.00 3.83
C LEU A 25 41.16 -28.06 5.06
N LEU A 26 41.63 -27.58 6.21
CA LEU A 26 40.81 -27.47 7.42
C LEU A 26 39.68 -26.46 7.27
N LEU A 27 39.91 -25.33 6.61
CA LEU A 27 38.87 -24.36 6.29
C LEU A 27 37.83 -24.96 5.35
N PHE A 28 38.28 -25.73 4.36
CA PHE A 28 37.37 -26.39 3.41
C PHE A 28 36.55 -27.49 4.08
N ALA A 29 37.15 -28.28 4.97
CA ALA A 29 36.45 -29.27 5.81
C ALA A 29 35.44 -28.59 6.74
N TYR A 30 35.82 -27.49 7.39
CA TYR A 30 34.93 -26.69 8.22
C TYR A 30 33.74 -26.11 7.43
N LEU A 31 33.96 -25.62 6.21
CA LEU A 31 32.90 -25.14 5.34
C LEU A 31 31.98 -26.26 4.84
N LEU A 32 32.49 -27.49 4.67
CA LEU A 32 31.68 -28.66 4.32
C LEU A 32 30.86 -29.19 5.52
N GLU A 33 31.36 -29.06 6.74
CA GLU A 33 30.61 -29.40 7.96
C GLU A 33 29.59 -28.31 8.35
N CYS A 34 29.73 -27.06 7.87
CA CYS A 34 28.77 -25.98 8.06
C CYS A 34 27.59 -26.01 7.08
N THR A 35 27.46 -26.99 6.22
CA THR A 35 26.17 -27.23 5.54
C THR A 35 25.23 -27.83 6.59
N PRO A 36 24.12 -27.12 6.94
CA PRO A 36 23.15 -27.69 7.87
C PRO A 36 22.63 -29.01 7.29
N PRO A 37 22.48 -30.05 8.12
CA PRO A 37 21.86 -31.29 7.67
C PRO A 37 20.43 -30.96 7.20
N PRO A 38 19.92 -31.63 6.15
CA PRO A 38 18.61 -31.33 5.56
C PRO A 38 17.43 -31.52 6.51
N ASP A 39 17.61 -31.95 7.75
CA ASP A 39 16.54 -32.30 8.69
C ASP A 39 16.72 -31.72 10.11
N ALA A 40 17.47 -30.63 10.29
CA ALA A 40 17.44 -29.92 11.57
C ALA A 40 16.26 -28.93 11.58
N SER A 41 15.05 -29.44 11.81
CA SER A 41 13.91 -28.67 12.26
C SER A 41 14.29 -28.01 13.58
N LEU A 42 14.46 -26.70 13.57
CA LEU A 42 14.48 -25.86 14.78
C LEU A 42 13.08 -25.91 15.41
N VAL A 43 12.81 -27.02 16.10
CA VAL A 43 11.67 -27.14 16.99
C VAL A 43 11.96 -26.25 18.19
N MET A 44 11.38 -25.06 18.23
CA MET A 44 11.23 -24.34 19.49
C MET A 44 10.26 -25.16 20.38
N PRO A 45 10.66 -25.61 21.56
CA PRO A 45 9.77 -26.30 22.48
C PRO A 45 8.69 -25.31 22.92
N GLY A 46 7.43 -25.58 22.56
CA GLY A 46 6.29 -24.88 23.14
C GLY A 46 5.29 -24.20 22.21
N LEU A 47 5.45 -24.26 20.89
CA LEU A 47 4.43 -23.82 19.95
C LEU A 47 3.96 -25.02 19.15
N GLY A 48 2.80 -25.55 19.51
CA GLY A 48 2.12 -26.63 18.80
C GLY A 48 1.60 -26.18 17.44
N VAL A 49 2.52 -25.96 16.51
CA VAL A 49 2.23 -25.97 15.08
C VAL A 49 3.11 -27.09 14.53
N GLU A 50 2.47 -28.17 14.12
CA GLU A 50 3.16 -29.23 13.39
C GLU A 50 3.90 -28.60 12.22
N PRO A 51 5.22 -28.86 12.06
CA PRO A 51 5.93 -28.44 10.85
C PRO A 51 5.29 -29.22 9.72
N TYR A 52 4.64 -28.52 8.79
CA TYR A 52 4.18 -29.12 7.55
C TYR A 52 5.39 -29.80 6.88
N GLY A 53 5.32 -31.12 6.76
CA GLY A 53 6.43 -31.92 6.23
C GLY A 53 6.76 -31.54 4.79
N LYS A 54 7.95 -31.94 4.34
CA LYS A 54 8.43 -31.76 2.96
C LYS A 54 7.38 -32.17 1.92
N GLU A 55 6.58 -33.19 2.24
CA GLU A 55 5.46 -33.70 1.44
C GLU A 55 4.35 -32.66 1.26
N TYR A 56 4.05 -31.85 2.27
CA TYR A 56 3.07 -30.78 2.16
C TYR A 56 3.51 -29.68 1.18
N TYR A 57 4.77 -29.26 1.24
CA TYR A 57 5.31 -28.26 0.31
C TYR A 57 5.42 -28.82 -1.11
N GLN A 58 5.73 -30.11 -1.26
CA GLN A 58 5.73 -30.78 -2.56
C GLN A 58 4.32 -30.88 -3.13
N ALA A 59 3.33 -31.25 -2.33
CA ALA A 59 1.93 -31.28 -2.74
C ALA A 59 1.42 -29.86 -3.13
N LEU A 60 1.80 -28.83 -2.38
CA LEU A 60 1.44 -27.45 -2.68
C LEU A 60 2.08 -26.94 -3.99
N LEU A 61 3.34 -27.30 -4.22
CA LEU A 61 4.04 -26.97 -5.47
C LEU A 61 3.41 -27.71 -6.65
N GLN A 62 3.08 -28.98 -6.49
CA GLN A 62 2.42 -29.78 -7.52
C GLN A 62 1.02 -29.24 -7.84
N GLU A 63 0.24 -28.86 -6.84
CA GLU A 63 -1.06 -28.23 -7.02
C GLU A 63 -0.95 -26.87 -7.72
N GLN A 64 0.08 -26.09 -7.41
CA GLN A 64 0.36 -24.84 -8.15
C GLN A 64 0.73 -25.11 -9.61
N GLU A 65 1.57 -26.11 -9.84
CA GLU A 65 2.01 -26.48 -11.20
C GLU A 65 0.81 -26.95 -12.04
N GLU A 66 -0.06 -27.77 -11.49
CA GLU A 66 -1.30 -28.23 -12.14
C GLU A 66 -2.26 -27.05 -12.44
N ARG A 67 -2.41 -26.10 -11.52
CA ARG A 67 -3.18 -24.86 -11.75
C ARG A 67 -2.57 -24.02 -12.86
N HIS A 68 -1.23 -23.89 -12.92
CA HIS A 68 -0.54 -23.16 -13.98
C HIS A 68 -0.72 -23.82 -15.34
N VAL A 69 -0.60 -25.15 -15.41
CA VAL A 69 -0.82 -25.91 -16.64
C VAL A 69 -2.27 -25.81 -17.11
N SER A 70 -3.22 -25.92 -16.19
CA SER A 70 -4.66 -25.77 -16.50
C SER A 70 -4.96 -24.37 -17.03
N ARG A 71 -4.42 -23.31 -16.39
CA ARG A 71 -4.59 -21.91 -16.81
C ARG A 71 -3.91 -21.64 -18.16
N ALA A 72 -2.70 -22.17 -18.38
CA ALA A 72 -2.00 -22.06 -19.65
C ALA A 72 -2.79 -22.71 -20.80
N ASN A 73 -3.41 -23.87 -20.54
CA ASN A 73 -4.25 -24.55 -21.51
C ASN A 73 -5.55 -23.80 -21.79
N SER A 74 -6.15 -23.17 -20.76
CA SER A 74 -7.31 -22.28 -20.93
C SER A 74 -6.98 -21.07 -21.79
N LEU A 75 -5.87 -20.40 -21.49
CA LEU A 75 -5.39 -19.25 -22.27
C LEU A 75 -5.06 -19.63 -23.72
N LYS A 76 -4.43 -20.80 -23.94
CA LYS A 76 -4.17 -21.30 -25.29
C LYS A 76 -5.46 -21.52 -26.09
N ARG A 77 -6.53 -22.02 -25.44
CA ARG A 77 -7.85 -22.18 -26.07
C ARG A 77 -8.46 -20.83 -26.42
N GLN A 78 -8.42 -19.85 -25.52
CA GLN A 78 -8.90 -18.50 -25.77
C GLN A 78 -8.14 -17.81 -26.90
N ILE A 79 -6.80 -17.95 -26.95
CA ILE A 79 -5.98 -17.42 -28.05
C ILE A 79 -6.33 -18.10 -29.39
N ALA A 80 -6.58 -19.39 -29.37
CA ALA A 80 -6.98 -20.11 -30.57
C ALA A 80 -8.37 -19.65 -31.07
N GLN A 81 -9.30 -19.45 -30.14
CA GLN A 81 -10.64 -18.93 -30.46
C GLN A 81 -10.57 -17.50 -31.01
N LEU A 82 -9.86 -16.60 -30.35
CA LEU A 82 -9.66 -15.23 -30.82
C LEU A 82 -8.98 -15.17 -32.19
N LYS A 83 -7.99 -16.03 -32.44
CA LYS A 83 -7.37 -16.15 -33.77
C LYS A 83 -8.37 -16.58 -34.85
N GLN A 84 -9.24 -17.52 -34.52
CA GLN A 84 -10.28 -17.96 -35.43
C GLN A 84 -11.29 -16.85 -35.71
N GLU A 85 -11.76 -16.14 -34.69
CA GLU A 85 -12.67 -15.00 -34.84
C GLU A 85 -12.02 -13.87 -35.66
N LEU A 86 -10.74 -13.61 -35.46
CA LEU A 86 -9.97 -12.61 -36.22
C LEU A 86 -9.82 -13.04 -37.70
N GLN A 87 -9.65 -14.33 -37.96
CA GLN A 87 -9.55 -14.85 -39.30
C GLN A 87 -10.91 -14.77 -40.02
N GLU A 88 -12.00 -15.11 -39.34
CA GLU A 88 -13.37 -14.96 -39.85
C GLU A 88 -13.74 -13.49 -40.17
N MET A 89 -13.32 -12.54 -39.30
CA MET A 89 -13.50 -11.11 -39.56
C MET A 89 -12.66 -10.64 -40.75
N ASN A 90 -11.42 -11.09 -40.87
CA ASN A 90 -10.55 -10.73 -41.99
C ASN A 90 -11.06 -11.26 -43.31
N ASP A 91 -11.62 -12.48 -43.31
CA ASP A 91 -12.28 -13.05 -44.49
C ASP A 91 -13.58 -12.31 -44.88
N LYS A 92 -14.36 -11.85 -43.89
CA LYS A 92 -15.51 -10.96 -44.12
C LYS A 92 -15.08 -9.61 -44.67
N LEU A 93 -14.03 -9.01 -44.18
CA LEU A 93 -13.44 -7.76 -44.69
C LEU A 93 -12.98 -7.90 -46.15
N LYS A 94 -12.28 -8.99 -46.48
CA LYS A 94 -11.86 -9.29 -47.86
C LYS A 94 -13.06 -9.45 -48.77
N ALA A 95 -14.11 -10.17 -48.36
CA ALA A 95 -15.34 -10.33 -49.12
C ALA A 95 -16.09 -9.02 -49.38
N ILE A 96 -16.00 -8.07 -48.42
CA ILE A 96 -16.58 -6.71 -48.58
C ILE A 96 -15.74 -5.85 -49.52
N GLN A 97 -14.40 -5.93 -49.45
CA GLN A 97 -13.48 -5.26 -50.37
C GLN A 97 -13.66 -5.77 -51.80
N GLU A 98 -13.72 -7.08 -52.02
CA GLU A 98 -13.96 -7.69 -53.35
C GLU A 98 -15.32 -7.29 -53.93
N ARG A 99 -16.38 -7.06 -53.08
CA ARG A 99 -17.67 -6.52 -53.53
C ARG A 99 -17.60 -5.03 -53.92
N LYS A 100 -16.69 -4.25 -53.37
CA LYS A 100 -16.45 -2.84 -53.73
C LYS A 100 -15.63 -2.64 -54.99
N GLU A 101 -14.83 -3.63 -55.40
CA GLU A 101 -13.94 -3.56 -56.56
C GLU A 101 -14.54 -4.13 -57.86
N SER A 102 -15.83 -4.62 -57.86
CA SER A 102 -16.48 -5.02 -59.10
C SER A 102 -17.09 -3.80 -59.78
N PRO A 103 -16.56 -3.40 -60.96
CA PRO A 103 -17.11 -2.29 -61.71
C PRO A 103 -18.40 -2.70 -62.41
N GLY A 104 -19.35 -1.82 -62.39
CA GLY A 104 -20.72 -1.86 -62.84
C GLY A 104 -20.98 -2.47 -64.19
N GLY A 105 -22.10 -3.09 -64.28
CA GLY A 105 -22.75 -3.49 -65.52
C GLY A 105 -24.26 -3.42 -65.29
N GLY A 106 -24.90 -2.50 -66.02
CA GLY A 106 -26.25 -2.01 -65.85
C GLY A 106 -27.38 -2.96 -66.18
N GLY A 107 -28.53 -2.53 -65.86
CA GLY A 107 -29.77 -2.84 -66.60
C GLY A 107 -30.88 -3.57 -65.89
N GLY A 108 -31.89 -2.86 -65.44
CA GLY A 108 -33.27 -3.13 -65.76
C GLY A 108 -34.04 -4.20 -64.99
N GLY A 109 -35.03 -3.77 -64.26
CA GLY A 109 -36.39 -4.34 -64.39
C GLY A 109 -36.89 -5.30 -63.35
N GLY A 110 -37.81 -4.84 -62.50
CA GLY A 110 -39.06 -5.51 -62.23
C GLY A 110 -39.19 -6.60 -61.18
N GLY A 111 -39.89 -6.30 -60.09
CA GLY A 111 -40.96 -7.18 -59.66
C GLY A 111 -40.85 -7.98 -58.38
N VAL A 112 -41.52 -7.50 -57.34
CA VAL A 112 -42.42 -8.23 -56.40
C VAL A 112 -41.86 -9.30 -55.45
N GLY A 113 -41.86 -9.00 -54.15
CA GLY A 113 -42.56 -9.81 -53.16
C GLY A 113 -41.73 -10.82 -52.37
N GLY A 114 -41.63 -10.60 -51.10
CA GLY A 114 -41.37 -11.67 -50.17
C GLY A 114 -40.47 -11.24 -49.00
N GLY A 115 -41.08 -10.71 -47.94
CA GLY A 115 -40.40 -10.30 -46.75
C GLY A 115 -39.83 -11.46 -45.96
N LEU A 116 -38.58 -11.33 -45.63
CA LEU A 116 -37.98 -11.89 -44.43
C LEU A 116 -36.98 -10.84 -43.95
N GLY A 117 -37.33 -10.22 -42.81
CA GLY A 117 -36.52 -9.19 -42.18
C GLY A 117 -35.20 -9.75 -41.72
N LEU A 118 -34.17 -9.55 -42.52
CA LEU A 118 -32.80 -9.54 -42.07
C LEU A 118 -32.49 -8.10 -41.70
N ALA A 119 -32.33 -7.86 -40.39
CA ALA A 119 -31.86 -6.63 -39.87
C ALA A 119 -30.57 -6.25 -40.61
N SER A 120 -30.66 -5.11 -41.30
CA SER A 120 -29.54 -4.40 -41.91
C SER A 120 -28.51 -4.12 -40.83
N ASP A 121 -27.41 -4.84 -40.87
CA ASP A 121 -26.19 -4.50 -40.16
C ASP A 121 -25.64 -3.24 -40.84
N LYS A 122 -26.10 -2.11 -40.35
CA LYS A 122 -25.56 -0.82 -40.71
C LYS A 122 -24.29 -0.64 -39.90
N ASP A 123 -23.22 -0.45 -40.60
CA ASP A 123 -22.05 0.34 -40.27
C ASP A 123 -21.70 0.32 -38.76
N GLN A 124 -21.01 -0.72 -38.32
CA GLN A 124 -20.20 -0.62 -37.08
C GLN A 124 -19.07 0.38 -37.38
N GLU A 125 -19.28 1.60 -36.90
CA GLU A 125 -18.27 2.63 -36.93
C GLU A 125 -17.03 2.19 -36.13
N PRO A 126 -15.83 2.71 -36.47
CA PRO A 126 -14.61 2.44 -35.71
C PRO A 126 -14.71 2.75 -34.22
N GLY A 127 -15.63 3.61 -33.79
CA GLY A 127 -15.93 3.94 -32.40
C GLY A 127 -16.43 2.75 -31.58
N ASP A 128 -17.23 1.87 -32.17
CA ASP A 128 -17.83 0.71 -31.48
C ASP A 128 -16.74 -0.33 -31.05
N LEU A 129 -15.68 -0.47 -31.84
CA LEU A 129 -14.55 -1.34 -31.54
C LEU A 129 -13.66 -0.71 -30.43
N LEU A 130 -13.46 0.60 -30.48
CA LEU A 130 -12.70 1.35 -29.47
C LEU A 130 -13.44 1.33 -28.13
N GLU A 131 -14.75 1.56 -28.11
CA GLU A 131 -15.59 1.47 -26.92
C GLU A 131 -15.57 0.05 -26.33
N TYR A 132 -15.65 -0.97 -27.19
CA TYR A 132 -15.50 -2.37 -26.77
C TYR A 132 -14.12 -2.62 -26.14
N LEU A 133 -13.03 -2.15 -26.76
CA LEU A 133 -11.66 -2.30 -26.25
C LEU A 133 -11.47 -1.55 -24.92
N HIS A 134 -11.98 -0.31 -24.80
CA HIS A 134 -11.99 0.43 -23.54
C HIS A 134 -12.79 -0.30 -22.46
N GLY A 135 -13.96 -0.82 -22.78
CA GLY A 135 -14.77 -1.64 -21.87
C GLY A 135 -14.07 -2.94 -21.45
N GLN A 136 -13.22 -3.54 -22.29
CA GLN A 136 -12.39 -4.69 -21.91
C GLN A 136 -11.18 -4.26 -21.05
N ILE A 137 -10.59 -3.10 -21.31
CA ILE A 137 -9.51 -2.53 -20.49
C ILE A 137 -10.05 -2.19 -19.10
N ASP A 138 -11.20 -1.52 -19.01
CA ASP A 138 -11.86 -1.20 -17.73
C ASP A 138 -12.20 -2.46 -16.92
N LYS A 139 -12.71 -3.50 -17.59
CA LYS A 139 -12.96 -4.81 -16.95
C LYS A 139 -11.65 -5.51 -16.55
N ALA A 140 -10.60 -5.41 -17.35
CA ALA A 140 -9.30 -6.00 -17.04
C ALA A 140 -8.60 -5.27 -15.91
N GLU A 141 -8.77 -3.96 -15.81
CA GLU A 141 -8.22 -3.11 -14.77
C GLU A 141 -8.91 -3.33 -13.42
N VAL A 142 -10.23 -3.43 -13.42
CA VAL A 142 -11.04 -3.69 -12.22
C VAL A 142 -11.01 -5.17 -11.82
N SER A 143 -10.81 -6.07 -12.76
CA SER A 143 -10.78 -7.49 -12.46
C SER A 143 -9.51 -7.86 -11.70
N THR A 144 -9.65 -7.75 -10.40
CA THR A 144 -9.01 -8.65 -9.45
C THR A 144 -7.56 -8.90 -9.77
N GLY A 145 -6.67 -8.07 -9.22
CA GLY A 145 -5.27 -8.47 -9.05
C GLY A 145 -5.24 -9.93 -8.60
N ALA A 146 -4.26 -10.69 -9.07
CA ALA A 146 -4.14 -12.09 -8.72
C ALA A 146 -4.35 -12.24 -7.22
N ARG A 147 -5.36 -13.00 -6.79
CA ARG A 147 -5.56 -13.30 -5.37
C ARG A 147 -4.30 -13.99 -4.90
N LEU A 148 -3.53 -13.28 -4.10
CA LEU A 148 -2.37 -13.86 -3.46
C LEU A 148 -2.83 -14.90 -2.43
N PRO A 149 -2.02 -15.89 -2.09
CA PRO A 149 -2.41 -17.05 -1.28
C PRO A 149 -2.79 -16.71 0.17
N SER A 150 -2.66 -15.47 0.59
CA SER A 150 -3.05 -14.98 1.91
C SER A 150 -4.22 -14.01 1.79
N GLU A 151 -5.20 -14.11 2.69
CA GLU A 151 -6.32 -13.16 2.76
C GLU A 151 -5.92 -11.72 3.12
N TYR A 152 -4.65 -11.51 3.43
CA TYR A 152 -4.04 -10.19 3.67
C TYR A 152 -3.22 -9.69 2.50
N ALA A 153 -3.01 -10.54 1.50
CA ALA A 153 -2.10 -10.23 0.43
C ALA A 153 -2.81 -9.42 -0.64
N LEU A 154 -2.38 -8.20 -0.78
CA LEU A 154 -2.62 -7.33 -1.92
C LEU A 154 -1.27 -7.10 -2.59
N VAL A 155 -1.22 -7.05 -3.91
CA VAL A 155 -0.05 -6.49 -4.58
C VAL A 155 -0.08 -4.98 -4.30
N PRO A 156 0.82 -4.43 -3.47
CA PRO A 156 0.80 -3.02 -3.15
C PRO A 156 1.22 -2.20 -4.36
N PHE A 157 0.76 -0.98 -4.41
CA PHE A 157 1.39 0.01 -5.25
C PHE A 157 2.74 0.41 -4.66
N GLU A 158 3.71 0.61 -5.51
CA GLU A 158 4.95 1.33 -5.18
C GLU A 158 4.75 2.79 -5.57
N SER A 159 5.21 3.72 -4.74
CA SER A 159 5.10 5.15 -5.05
C SER A 159 6.42 5.74 -5.51
N PHE A 160 6.36 6.81 -6.28
CA PHE A 160 7.54 7.49 -6.78
C PHE A 160 7.32 9.00 -6.95
N THR A 161 8.42 9.72 -6.85
CA THR A 161 8.54 11.13 -7.25
C THR A 161 9.51 11.23 -8.43
N SER A 162 9.74 12.41 -8.94
CA SER A 162 10.71 12.63 -10.02
C SER A 162 12.14 12.13 -9.70
N THR A 163 12.50 11.97 -8.44
CA THR A 163 13.85 11.64 -7.99
C THR A 163 13.96 10.35 -7.16
N LYS A 164 12.87 9.87 -6.57
CA LYS A 164 12.87 8.80 -5.58
C LYS A 164 11.77 7.78 -5.85
N VAL A 165 12.07 6.52 -5.55
CA VAL A 165 11.10 5.42 -5.55
C VAL A 165 10.98 4.88 -4.14
N PHE A 166 9.75 4.67 -3.66
CA PHE A 166 9.43 4.10 -2.36
C PHE A 166 8.85 2.71 -2.57
N GLN A 167 9.64 1.70 -2.25
CA GLN A 167 9.30 0.31 -2.43
C GLN A 167 9.20 -0.41 -1.09
N LEU A 168 8.29 -1.37 -1.01
CA LEU A 168 8.25 -2.31 0.10
C LEU A 168 9.14 -3.51 -0.23
N GLU A 169 10.24 -3.68 0.48
CA GLU A 169 11.02 -4.93 0.36
C GLU A 169 10.26 -6.10 0.99
N MET A 170 10.37 -7.28 0.38
CA MET A 170 9.70 -8.48 0.88
C MET A 170 10.34 -8.96 2.19
N GLY A 171 9.55 -9.06 3.26
CA GLY A 171 9.97 -9.52 4.59
C GLY A 171 9.03 -9.10 5.71
N LEU A 172 9.26 -9.57 6.94
CA LEU A 172 8.48 -9.18 8.12
C LEU A 172 8.70 -7.73 8.55
N THR A 173 9.88 -7.21 8.27
CA THR A 173 10.24 -5.80 8.38
C THR A 173 10.76 -5.35 7.05
N ARG A 174 10.03 -4.48 6.45
CA ARG A 174 10.40 -3.91 5.16
C ARG A 174 11.17 -2.63 5.45
N HIS A 175 12.47 -2.70 5.23
CA HIS A 175 13.33 -1.52 5.27
C HIS A 175 13.22 -0.85 3.91
N PRO A 176 12.66 0.34 3.83
CA PRO A 176 12.77 1.08 2.61
C PRO A 176 14.15 1.72 2.61
N GLU A 177 14.84 1.49 1.58
CA GLU A 177 15.75 2.50 1.14
C GLU A 177 14.92 3.49 0.33
N GLU A 178 15.03 4.79 0.60
CA GLU A 178 14.83 5.79 -0.43
C GLU A 178 15.84 5.45 -1.54
N LYS A 179 15.40 4.66 -2.51
CA LYS A 179 16.29 4.32 -3.61
C LYS A 179 16.26 5.48 -4.60
N PRO A 180 17.41 6.09 -4.92
CA PRO A 180 17.45 6.94 -6.10
C PRO A 180 16.97 6.08 -7.27
N VAL A 181 16.20 6.66 -8.15
CA VAL A 181 15.71 5.97 -9.33
C VAL A 181 16.91 5.45 -10.12
N ARG A 182 17.06 4.12 -10.20
CA ARG A 182 18.14 3.49 -10.99
C ARG A 182 17.97 3.82 -12.46
N LYS A 183 19.06 3.76 -13.22
CA LYS A 183 19.08 4.16 -14.63
C LYS A 183 18.01 3.43 -15.47
N ASP A 184 17.88 2.12 -15.30
CA ASP A 184 16.88 1.28 -15.98
C ASP A 184 15.43 1.68 -15.66
N ARG A 185 15.16 2.00 -14.40
CA ARG A 185 13.86 2.51 -13.94
C ARG A 185 13.66 3.98 -14.32
N ARG A 186 14.72 4.76 -14.34
CA ARG A 186 14.64 6.19 -14.65
C ARG A 186 14.10 6.43 -16.04
N ASP A 187 14.61 5.71 -17.02
CA ASP A 187 14.18 5.85 -18.41
C ASP A 187 12.70 5.48 -18.55
N GLU A 188 12.23 4.42 -17.85
CA GLU A 188 10.82 4.04 -17.80
C GLU A 188 9.94 5.10 -17.14
N LEU A 189 10.34 5.61 -15.97
CA LEU A 189 9.52 6.59 -15.23
C LEU A 189 9.48 7.95 -15.92
N VAL A 190 10.56 8.35 -16.60
CA VAL A 190 10.57 9.56 -17.44
C VAL A 190 9.59 9.39 -18.60
N GLU A 191 9.64 8.28 -19.33
CA GLU A 191 8.71 7.99 -20.41
C GLU A 191 7.24 8.03 -19.92
N VAL A 192 6.97 7.48 -18.74
CA VAL A 192 5.63 7.45 -18.14
C VAL A 192 5.14 8.86 -17.76
N ILE A 193 6.02 9.70 -17.20
CA ILE A 193 5.69 11.10 -16.87
C ILE A 193 5.44 11.91 -18.16
N GLU A 194 6.31 11.76 -19.16
CA GLU A 194 6.16 12.42 -20.48
C GLU A 194 4.85 12.01 -21.16
N ALA A 195 4.51 10.70 -21.15
CA ALA A 195 3.26 10.21 -21.70
C ALA A 195 2.05 10.77 -20.93
N GLY A 196 2.15 10.90 -19.60
CA GLY A 196 1.10 11.53 -18.78
C GLY A 196 0.91 13.01 -19.12
N LEU A 197 2.00 13.74 -19.33
CA LEU A 197 1.97 15.15 -19.76
C LEU A 197 1.37 15.30 -21.16
N ASP A 198 1.71 14.39 -22.08
CA ASP A 198 1.16 14.39 -23.44
C ASP A 198 -0.37 14.21 -23.40
N VAL A 199 -0.87 13.26 -22.62
CA VAL A 199 -2.31 13.04 -22.40
C VAL A 199 -3.02 14.27 -21.85
N ILE A 200 -2.38 15.04 -20.95
CA ILE A 200 -2.99 16.24 -20.35
C ILE A 200 -2.98 17.42 -21.31
N ASN A 201 -1.86 17.59 -22.03
CA ASN A 201 -1.66 18.74 -22.90
C ASN A 201 -2.33 18.58 -24.27
N ASN A 202 -2.48 17.34 -24.74
CA ASN A 202 -3.11 16.98 -26.01
C ASN A 202 -4.28 16.02 -25.75
N PRO A 203 -5.38 16.48 -25.12
CA PRO A 203 -6.55 15.63 -24.88
C PRO A 203 -7.17 15.23 -26.22
N ASP A 204 -7.57 13.96 -26.32
CA ASP A 204 -8.33 13.47 -27.45
C ASP A 204 -9.69 14.21 -27.51
N GLU A 205 -10.31 14.30 -28.69
CA GLU A 205 -11.60 15.00 -28.87
C GLU A 205 -12.72 14.43 -27.94
N GLU A 206 -12.60 13.18 -27.53
CA GLU A 206 -13.55 12.50 -26.62
C GLU A 206 -13.39 12.93 -25.16
N ASP A 207 -12.20 13.40 -24.75
CA ASP A 207 -11.91 13.87 -23.38
C ASP A 207 -12.17 15.38 -23.21
N ALA A 208 -12.48 16.10 -24.28
CA ALA A 208 -12.81 17.52 -24.24
C ALA A 208 -14.21 17.71 -23.61
N GLN A 209 -14.27 18.11 -22.35
CA GLN A 209 -15.53 18.50 -21.72
C GLN A 209 -16.12 19.72 -22.44
N GLU A 210 -17.42 19.70 -22.70
CA GLU A 210 -18.16 20.75 -23.46
C GLU A 210 -18.03 22.18 -22.87
N ASP A 211 -17.52 22.33 -21.65
CA ASP A 211 -17.33 23.63 -20.99
C ASP A 211 -15.96 24.29 -21.25
N ASP A 212 -15.13 23.70 -22.10
CA ASP A 212 -13.76 24.13 -22.32
C ASP A 212 -13.67 25.20 -23.42
N VAL A 213 -13.98 26.45 -23.06
CA VAL A 213 -13.64 27.64 -23.86
C VAL A 213 -12.11 27.67 -24.05
N PRO A 214 -11.59 27.87 -25.27
CA PRO A 214 -10.14 27.91 -25.52
C PRO A 214 -9.51 29.21 -24.96
N MET A 215 -9.44 29.31 -23.65
CA MET A 215 -8.52 30.23 -23.00
C MET A 215 -7.10 29.65 -23.13
N GLN A 216 -6.09 30.48 -23.34
CA GLN A 216 -4.67 30.12 -23.38
C GLN A 216 -4.31 29.29 -22.14
N ARG A 217 -4.51 27.98 -22.19
CA ARG A 217 -4.14 27.08 -21.11
C ARG A 217 -2.63 26.97 -21.08
N GLN A 218 -2.04 27.41 -20.00
CA GLN A 218 -0.61 27.16 -19.75
C GLN A 218 -0.38 25.65 -19.69
N ALA A 219 0.45 25.13 -20.58
CA ALA A 219 0.76 23.71 -20.68
C ALA A 219 1.34 23.17 -19.36
N TYR A 220 1.01 21.93 -19.02
CA TYR A 220 1.65 21.22 -17.92
C TYR A 220 3.07 20.84 -18.30
N THR A 221 3.98 20.92 -17.35
CA THR A 221 5.40 20.59 -17.48
C THR A 221 5.79 19.54 -16.43
N GLU A 222 6.97 18.98 -16.52
CA GLU A 222 7.50 18.06 -15.51
C GLU A 222 7.49 18.64 -14.08
N ALA A 223 7.63 19.95 -13.93
CA ALA A 223 7.55 20.61 -12.63
C ALA A 223 6.15 20.52 -11.98
N ASN A 224 5.13 20.24 -12.76
CA ASN A 224 3.77 20.03 -12.26
C ASN A 224 3.48 18.59 -11.82
N PHE A 225 4.42 17.66 -12.02
CA PHE A 225 4.29 16.29 -11.53
C PHE A 225 4.49 16.25 -10.00
N ILE A 226 3.51 15.71 -9.30
CA ILE A 226 3.52 15.63 -7.84
C ILE A 226 4.08 14.30 -7.39
N GLU A 227 3.36 13.24 -7.70
CA GLU A 227 3.69 11.87 -7.34
C GLU A 227 3.04 10.91 -8.32
N GLY A 228 3.57 9.70 -8.37
CA GLY A 228 2.97 8.59 -9.08
C GLY A 228 3.00 7.33 -8.25
N MET A 229 2.14 6.42 -8.63
CA MET A 229 2.13 5.06 -8.10
C MET A 229 2.14 4.09 -9.25
N TYR A 230 2.80 2.94 -9.07
CA TYR A 230 2.70 1.87 -10.04
C TYR A 230 2.51 0.53 -9.34
N ARG A 231 1.83 -0.38 -10.03
CA ARG A 231 1.63 -1.76 -9.62
C ARG A 231 1.91 -2.69 -10.78
N THR A 232 2.90 -3.56 -10.61
CA THR A 232 3.25 -4.55 -11.63
C THR A 232 2.63 -5.89 -11.29
N GLU A 233 1.83 -6.40 -12.19
CA GLU A 233 1.24 -7.73 -12.13
C GLU A 233 1.87 -8.62 -13.20
N ARG A 234 2.41 -9.76 -12.77
CA ARG A 234 3.23 -10.65 -13.59
C ARG A 234 2.57 -11.11 -14.88
N ASP A 235 1.26 -11.26 -14.87
CA ASP A 235 0.47 -11.79 -15.97
C ASP A 235 -0.29 -10.73 -16.78
N LYS A 236 -0.18 -9.46 -16.40
CA LYS A 236 -0.91 -8.37 -17.04
C LYS A 236 0.00 -7.26 -17.57
N GLY A 237 0.93 -6.80 -16.76
CA GLY A 237 1.77 -5.65 -17.04
C GLY A 237 1.83 -4.69 -15.85
N THR A 238 2.08 -3.41 -16.11
CA THR A 238 2.22 -2.38 -15.09
C THR A 238 1.15 -1.30 -15.26
N LEU A 239 0.40 -1.06 -14.20
CA LEU A 239 -0.53 0.05 -14.07
C LEU A 239 0.18 1.22 -13.41
N TYR A 240 0.02 2.43 -13.96
CA TYR A 240 0.55 3.68 -13.42
C TYR A 240 -0.60 4.63 -13.11
N GLU A 241 -0.55 5.25 -11.94
CA GLU A 241 -1.45 6.31 -11.50
C GLU A 241 -0.60 7.56 -11.27
N LEU A 242 -0.81 8.62 -12.03
CA LEU A 242 0.01 9.84 -12.02
C LEU A 242 -0.82 11.05 -11.59
N TYR A 243 -0.27 11.87 -10.75
CA TYR A 243 -0.92 13.09 -10.26
C TYR A 243 -0.12 14.34 -10.60
N PHE A 244 -0.78 15.30 -11.19
CA PHE A 244 -0.22 16.59 -11.60
C PHE A 244 -1.06 17.74 -11.04
N ALA A 245 -0.40 18.84 -10.65
CA ALA A 245 -1.07 20.08 -10.29
C ALA A 245 -0.26 21.30 -10.75
N LYS A 246 -0.94 22.38 -11.05
CA LYS A 246 -0.29 23.68 -11.24
C LYS A 246 -0.02 24.33 -9.89
N GLU A 247 1.00 25.16 -9.85
CA GLU A 247 1.35 25.96 -8.69
C GLU A 247 0.13 26.81 -8.26
N ASP A 248 -0.19 26.81 -6.97
CA ASP A 248 -1.36 27.49 -6.38
C ASP A 248 -2.75 26.98 -6.81
N SER A 249 -2.84 25.91 -7.60
CA SER A 249 -4.10 25.32 -8.01
C SER A 249 -4.57 24.26 -7.01
N LYS A 250 -5.87 24.24 -6.73
CA LYS A 250 -6.55 23.14 -6.00
C LYS A 250 -7.11 22.07 -6.94
N GLU A 251 -6.91 22.25 -8.23
CA GLU A 251 -7.28 21.31 -9.27
C GLU A 251 -6.11 20.37 -9.55
N PHE A 252 -6.39 19.09 -9.49
CA PHE A 252 -5.44 18.03 -9.80
C PHE A 252 -5.84 17.33 -11.10
N ARG A 253 -4.84 16.93 -11.87
CA ARG A 253 -5.03 16.03 -12.99
C ARG A 253 -4.54 14.65 -12.59
N HIS A 254 -5.41 13.66 -12.78
CA HIS A 254 -5.13 12.25 -12.55
C HIS A 254 -5.10 11.53 -13.87
N VAL A 255 -3.95 10.95 -14.21
CA VAL A 255 -3.76 10.18 -15.44
C VAL A 255 -3.46 8.74 -15.07
N THR A 256 -4.21 7.83 -15.64
CA THR A 256 -3.99 6.39 -15.51
C THR A 256 -3.42 5.86 -16.81
N LEU A 257 -2.23 5.26 -16.75
CA LEU A 257 -1.56 4.63 -17.87
C LEU A 257 -1.38 3.14 -17.60
N PHE A 258 -1.39 2.35 -18.63
CA PHE A 258 -1.14 0.92 -18.52
C PHE A 258 -0.10 0.48 -19.54
N ARG A 259 0.92 -0.21 -19.05
CA ARG A 259 1.91 -0.87 -19.92
C ARG A 259 1.65 -2.37 -19.85
N PRO A 260 0.97 -2.95 -20.85
CA PRO A 260 0.94 -4.39 -21.05
C PRO A 260 2.35 -4.88 -21.40
N PHE A 261 2.53 -6.15 -21.72
CA PHE A 261 3.80 -6.61 -22.32
C PHE A 261 3.96 -6.05 -23.76
N GLY A 262 3.97 -4.72 -23.88
CA GLY A 262 3.95 -3.93 -25.11
C GLY A 262 4.08 -2.44 -24.84
N PRO A 263 3.70 -1.57 -25.78
CA PRO A 263 3.74 -0.12 -25.61
C PRO A 263 2.87 0.37 -24.46
N LEU A 264 3.23 1.52 -23.89
CA LEU A 264 2.41 2.19 -22.89
C LEU A 264 1.10 2.66 -23.52
N MET A 265 -0.01 2.46 -22.79
CA MET A 265 -1.36 2.82 -23.23
C MET A 265 -2.01 3.77 -22.23
N LYS A 266 -2.68 4.81 -22.73
CA LYS A 266 -3.58 5.62 -21.93
C LYS A 266 -4.81 4.77 -21.57
N VAL A 267 -5.17 4.76 -20.28
CA VAL A 267 -6.41 4.16 -19.79
C VAL A 267 -7.45 5.23 -19.53
N ARG A 268 -7.05 6.29 -18.84
CA ARG A 268 -7.95 7.36 -18.45
C ARG A 268 -7.19 8.65 -18.13
N SER A 269 -7.85 9.78 -18.38
CA SER A 269 -7.43 11.09 -17.89
C SER A 269 -8.66 11.81 -17.37
N VAL A 270 -8.62 12.23 -16.09
CA VAL A 270 -9.74 12.94 -15.47
C VAL A 270 -9.22 14.12 -14.66
N SER A 271 -10.03 15.18 -14.60
CA SER A 271 -9.83 16.27 -13.66
C SER A 271 -10.41 15.86 -12.31
N VAL A 272 -9.63 16.03 -11.24
CA VAL A 272 -10.07 15.72 -9.88
C VAL A 272 -10.20 17.02 -9.11
N GLU A 273 -11.44 17.42 -8.86
CA GLU A 273 -11.77 18.60 -8.07
C GLU A 273 -11.76 18.21 -6.58
N THR A 274 -10.87 18.83 -5.81
CA THR A 274 -10.73 18.57 -4.37
C THR A 274 -11.12 19.76 -3.48
N THR A 275 -11.51 20.89 -4.08
CA THR A 275 -11.76 22.16 -3.37
C THR A 275 -12.83 22.00 -2.28
N HIS A 276 -13.85 21.19 -2.53
CA HIS A 276 -14.97 20.97 -1.60
C HIS A 276 -14.83 19.72 -0.74
N THR A 277 -13.75 18.96 -0.88
CA THR A 277 -13.56 17.72 -0.13
C THR A 277 -12.98 18.01 1.24
N THR A 278 -13.84 18.04 2.25
CA THR A 278 -13.43 18.15 3.65
C THR A 278 -12.97 16.80 4.18
N ILE A 279 -11.87 16.79 4.92
CA ILE A 279 -11.39 15.61 5.66
C ILE A 279 -11.76 15.76 7.13
N ASN A 280 -12.49 14.80 7.67
CA ASN A 280 -12.70 14.67 9.11
C ASN A 280 -11.61 13.77 9.71
N LEU A 281 -10.67 14.39 10.43
CA LEU A 281 -9.67 13.64 11.20
C LEU A 281 -10.32 13.16 12.49
N ILE A 282 -10.34 11.85 12.70
CA ILE A 282 -10.91 11.23 13.89
C ILE A 282 -9.79 10.66 14.73
N VAL A 283 -9.63 11.20 15.94
CA VAL A 283 -8.54 10.88 16.87
C VAL A 283 -9.12 10.31 18.17
N PRO A 284 -9.03 8.99 18.41
CA PRO A 284 -9.34 8.40 19.71
C PRO A 284 -8.19 8.66 20.69
N LEU A 285 -8.50 9.09 21.89
CA LEU A 285 -7.49 9.53 22.86
C LEU A 285 -7.88 9.10 24.28
N SER A 286 -6.89 8.68 25.06
CA SER A 286 -7.00 8.51 26.51
C SER A 286 -5.68 8.89 27.18
N GLY A 287 -5.71 9.78 28.13
CA GLY A 287 -4.48 10.35 28.70
C GLY A 287 -3.61 11.03 27.64
N ARG A 288 -2.30 10.81 27.62
CA ARG A 288 -1.33 11.25 26.60
C ARG A 288 -1.50 12.73 26.18
N THR A 289 -1.75 13.60 27.15
CA THR A 289 -2.05 15.04 26.91
C THR A 289 -0.87 15.79 26.27
N GLU A 290 0.36 15.40 26.59
CA GLU A 290 1.57 15.97 25.99
C GLU A 290 1.69 15.60 24.51
N THR A 291 1.47 14.33 24.17
CA THR A 291 1.46 13.86 22.78
C THR A 291 0.34 14.53 21.99
N PHE A 292 -0.83 14.75 22.63
CA PHE A 292 -1.91 15.48 22.01
C PHE A 292 -1.56 16.95 21.74
N THR A 293 -0.85 17.60 22.63
CA THR A 293 -0.37 18.98 22.42
C THR A 293 0.56 19.05 21.21
N GLN A 294 1.44 18.04 21.05
CA GLN A 294 2.32 17.92 19.90
C GLN A 294 1.56 17.64 18.59
N PHE A 295 0.55 16.76 18.64
CA PHE A 295 -0.37 16.54 17.52
C PHE A 295 -1.08 17.84 17.12
N LEU A 296 -1.59 18.63 18.09
CA LEU A 296 -2.23 19.89 17.80
C LEU A 296 -1.30 20.93 17.16
N HIS A 297 0.00 20.87 17.45
CA HIS A 297 0.97 21.72 16.76
C HIS A 297 1.03 21.38 15.26
N ASN A 298 1.23 20.11 14.92
CA ASN A 298 1.22 19.67 13.53
C ASN A 298 -0.14 19.94 12.85
N PHE A 299 -1.26 19.67 13.56
CA PHE A 299 -2.60 19.94 13.06
C PHE A 299 -2.80 21.45 12.74
N ARG A 300 -2.32 22.34 13.61
CA ARG A 300 -2.41 23.79 13.39
C ARG A 300 -1.68 24.19 12.11
N GLU A 301 -0.44 23.78 11.96
CA GLU A 301 0.39 24.15 10.80
C GLU A 301 -0.19 23.62 9.49
N VAL A 302 -0.54 22.33 9.46
CA VAL A 302 -0.93 21.66 8.22
C VAL A 302 -2.41 21.86 7.93
N CYS A 303 -3.26 21.64 8.92
CA CYS A 303 -4.70 21.59 8.70
C CYS A 303 -5.35 22.99 8.74
N ILE A 304 -4.97 23.82 9.71
CA ILE A 304 -5.62 25.14 9.89
C ILE A 304 -4.98 26.19 8.99
N GLN A 305 -3.64 26.26 8.97
CA GLN A 305 -2.95 27.34 8.27
C GLN A 305 -2.82 27.06 6.77
N GLN A 306 -2.53 25.82 6.37
CA GLN A 306 -2.27 25.47 4.98
C GLN A 306 -3.54 24.91 4.28
N ASP A 307 -4.13 23.81 4.73
CA ASP A 307 -5.23 23.12 4.04
C ASP A 307 -6.59 23.83 4.13
N LYS A 308 -7.03 24.20 5.31
CA LYS A 308 -8.29 24.87 5.64
C LYS A 308 -9.58 24.09 5.32
N ARG A 309 -9.49 22.84 4.89
CA ARG A 309 -10.62 21.97 4.50
C ARG A 309 -10.66 20.73 5.37
N VAL A 310 -10.57 20.92 6.66
CA VAL A 310 -10.49 19.86 7.65
C VAL A 310 -11.50 20.07 8.77
N TYR A 311 -11.87 18.98 9.39
CA TYR A 311 -12.65 18.93 10.61
C TYR A 311 -11.93 18.02 11.59
N LEU A 312 -11.88 18.35 12.86
CA LEU A 312 -11.24 17.53 13.89
C LEU A 312 -12.28 16.94 14.83
N THR A 313 -12.33 15.61 14.91
CA THR A 313 -13.15 14.89 15.89
C THR A 313 -12.25 14.16 16.87
N VAL A 314 -12.22 14.62 18.12
CA VAL A 314 -11.48 13.98 19.21
C VAL A 314 -12.47 13.20 20.07
N VAL A 315 -12.24 11.87 20.20
CA VAL A 315 -13.03 11.01 21.08
C VAL A 315 -12.17 10.65 22.28
N TYR A 316 -12.49 11.23 23.42
CA TYR A 316 -11.68 11.15 24.63
C TYR A 316 -12.27 10.21 25.66
N PHE A 317 -11.47 9.21 26.05
CA PHE A 317 -11.86 8.19 27.04
C PHE A 317 -11.35 8.52 28.45
N GLY A 318 -12.26 8.42 29.43
CA GLY A 318 -11.97 8.64 30.84
C GLY A 318 -12.00 10.11 31.24
N GLN A 319 -11.80 10.36 32.54
CA GLN A 319 -11.91 11.70 33.13
C GLN A 319 -10.53 12.38 33.32
N LYS A 320 -9.47 11.58 33.51
CA LYS A 320 -8.13 12.10 33.79
C LYS A 320 -7.55 12.75 32.53
N GLY A 321 -7.20 14.03 32.56
CA GLY A 321 -6.65 14.79 31.42
C GLY A 321 -7.70 15.35 30.45
N LEU A 322 -9.00 15.04 30.62
CA LEU A 322 -10.06 15.57 29.77
C LEU A 322 -10.10 17.10 29.76
N GLN A 323 -9.88 17.73 30.92
CA GLN A 323 -9.89 19.19 31.03
C GLN A 323 -8.68 19.81 30.32
N ASP A 324 -7.54 19.18 30.35
CA ASP A 324 -6.34 19.65 29.66
C ASP A 324 -6.54 19.59 28.13
N VAL A 325 -7.13 18.49 27.62
CA VAL A 325 -7.49 18.34 26.20
C VAL A 325 -8.53 19.40 25.79
N LYS A 326 -9.56 19.62 26.61
CA LYS A 326 -10.57 20.64 26.37
C LYS A 326 -9.96 22.04 26.33
N PHE A 327 -9.10 22.33 27.28
CA PHE A 327 -8.38 23.61 27.32
C PHE A 327 -7.49 23.81 26.09
N SER A 328 -6.73 22.79 25.69
CA SER A 328 -5.86 22.85 24.52
C SER A 328 -6.65 23.10 23.22
N LEU A 329 -7.79 22.43 23.04
CA LEU A 329 -8.69 22.65 21.91
C LEU A 329 -9.31 24.05 21.91
N GLN A 330 -9.78 24.53 23.07
CA GLN A 330 -10.33 25.86 23.20
C GLN A 330 -9.28 26.94 22.93
N LYS A 331 -8.06 26.74 23.43
CA LYS A 331 -6.93 27.64 23.18
C LYS A 331 -6.63 27.74 21.68
N MET A 332 -6.46 26.59 21.01
CA MET A 332 -6.24 26.50 19.57
C MET A 332 -7.38 27.18 18.80
N SER A 333 -8.63 26.89 19.17
CA SER A 333 -9.81 27.48 18.54
C SER A 333 -9.82 29.02 18.63
N SER A 334 -9.45 29.57 19.78
CA SER A 334 -9.41 31.03 19.99
C SER A 334 -8.23 31.70 19.29
N GLU A 335 -7.06 31.06 19.26
CA GLU A 335 -5.84 31.60 18.63
C GLU A 335 -5.94 31.60 17.10
N GLU A 336 -6.49 30.54 16.51
CA GLU A 336 -6.56 30.34 15.06
C GLU A 336 -7.95 30.69 14.47
N ASN A 337 -8.91 31.10 15.29
CA ASN A 337 -10.32 31.30 14.90
C ASN A 337 -10.91 30.03 14.21
N PHE A 338 -10.54 28.84 14.70
CA PHE A 338 -10.92 27.54 14.15
C PHE A 338 -12.07 26.94 14.96
N THR A 339 -13.23 26.76 14.33
CA THR A 339 -14.45 26.25 14.96
C THR A 339 -14.85 24.84 14.50
N ASP A 340 -14.20 24.31 13.47
CA ASP A 340 -14.52 23.02 12.86
C ASP A 340 -13.92 21.85 13.64
N TYR A 341 -14.31 21.70 14.92
CA TYR A 341 -13.91 20.58 15.74
C TYR A 341 -15.04 20.11 16.68
N THR A 342 -14.94 18.87 17.12
CA THR A 342 -15.80 18.28 18.14
C THR A 342 -14.97 17.48 19.13
N LEU A 343 -15.22 17.67 20.43
CA LEU A 343 -14.72 16.80 21.49
C LEU A 343 -15.87 15.96 22.02
N VAL A 344 -15.72 14.65 21.95
CA VAL A 344 -16.69 13.66 22.44
C VAL A 344 -16.11 12.96 23.67
N PRO A 345 -16.52 13.31 24.88
CA PRO A 345 -16.11 12.58 26.08
C PRO A 345 -16.85 11.24 26.16
N VAL A 346 -16.12 10.19 26.49
CA VAL A 346 -16.62 8.81 26.65
C VAL A 346 -16.19 8.30 28.01
N ASP A 347 -17.16 7.87 28.82
CA ASP A 347 -16.90 7.31 30.15
C ASP A 347 -16.85 5.78 30.12
N GLU A 348 -15.97 5.26 29.28
CA GLU A 348 -15.69 3.85 29.08
C GLU A 348 -14.18 3.62 29.14
N GLU A 349 -13.75 2.37 29.22
CA GLU A 349 -12.36 1.99 29.02
C GLU A 349 -11.91 2.27 27.57
N PHE A 350 -10.66 2.67 27.41
CA PHE A 350 -10.13 3.01 26.09
C PHE A 350 -10.18 1.83 25.11
N SER A 351 -10.85 2.05 24.00
CA SER A 351 -10.83 1.16 22.85
C SER A 351 -10.69 1.99 21.57
N ARG A 352 -9.63 1.73 20.82
CA ARG A 352 -9.33 2.48 19.60
C ARG A 352 -10.44 2.36 18.56
N GLY A 353 -10.87 1.11 18.26
CA GLY A 353 -11.95 0.85 17.30
C GLY A 353 -13.26 1.50 17.73
N ARG A 354 -13.62 1.40 19.02
CA ARG A 354 -14.81 2.05 19.58
C ARG A 354 -14.75 3.57 19.43
N GLY A 355 -13.59 4.18 19.69
CA GLY A 355 -13.42 5.63 19.56
C GLY A 355 -13.54 6.11 18.12
N LEU A 356 -12.96 5.40 17.18
CA LEU A 356 -13.08 5.70 15.76
C LEU A 356 -14.52 5.52 15.25
N ASP A 357 -15.20 4.48 15.71
CA ASP A 357 -16.60 4.24 15.39
C ASP A 357 -17.52 5.36 15.90
N ILE A 358 -17.38 5.75 17.18
CA ILE A 358 -18.10 6.90 17.75
C ILE A 358 -17.81 8.17 16.96
N GLY A 359 -16.55 8.44 16.61
CA GLY A 359 -16.17 9.60 15.83
C GLY A 359 -16.82 9.63 14.45
N ALA A 360 -16.84 8.48 13.76
CA ALA A 360 -17.51 8.34 12.47
C ALA A 360 -19.02 8.60 12.54
N HIS A 361 -19.68 8.15 13.63
CA HIS A 361 -21.10 8.37 13.85
C HIS A 361 -21.43 9.78 14.36
N THR A 362 -20.47 10.51 14.89
CA THR A 362 -20.68 11.89 15.40
C THR A 362 -20.89 12.91 14.29
N TRP A 363 -20.51 12.60 13.05
CA TRP A 363 -20.70 13.51 11.90
C TRP A 363 -22.18 13.79 11.64
N LYS A 364 -22.59 15.06 11.77
CA LYS A 364 -24.00 15.51 11.68
C LYS A 364 -24.35 16.24 10.39
N ARG A 365 -23.36 16.57 9.57
CA ARG A 365 -23.61 17.27 8.30
C ARG A 365 -24.23 16.27 7.30
N THR A 366 -25.11 16.75 6.41
CA THR A 366 -25.83 15.90 5.46
C THR A 366 -24.94 15.34 4.34
N ALA A 367 -23.91 16.11 3.96
CA ALA A 367 -22.96 15.67 2.95
C ALA A 367 -22.08 14.54 3.47
N ASP A 368 -21.77 13.58 2.61
CA ASP A 368 -20.77 12.57 2.89
C ASP A 368 -19.41 13.21 3.14
N VAL A 369 -18.56 12.56 3.91
CA VAL A 369 -17.27 13.10 4.33
C VAL A 369 -16.16 12.09 4.18
N LEU A 370 -15.03 12.54 3.67
CA LEU A 370 -13.79 11.77 3.71
C LEU A 370 -13.27 11.78 5.15
N MET A 371 -13.10 10.60 5.74
CA MET A 371 -12.54 10.44 7.08
C MET A 371 -11.09 10.02 7.00
N PHE A 372 -10.27 10.57 7.87
CA PHE A 372 -8.94 10.06 8.15
C PHE A 372 -8.92 9.52 9.59
N PHE A 373 -8.80 8.20 9.73
CA PHE A 373 -8.57 7.55 11.02
C PHE A 373 -7.12 7.75 11.43
N CYS A 374 -6.91 8.53 12.49
CA CYS A 374 -5.61 9.04 12.86
C CYS A 374 -5.30 8.75 14.33
N ASP A 375 -4.12 8.24 14.62
CA ASP A 375 -3.63 8.13 15.99
C ASP A 375 -2.93 9.43 16.42
N VAL A 376 -2.85 9.68 17.71
CA VAL A 376 -2.32 10.93 18.28
C VAL A 376 -0.81 11.13 18.05
N ASP A 377 -0.11 10.07 17.69
CA ASP A 377 1.34 10.03 17.42
C ASP A 377 1.67 9.98 15.93
N ILE A 378 0.72 10.38 15.10
CA ILE A 378 0.92 10.51 13.65
C ILE A 378 1.34 11.95 13.32
N TYR A 379 2.40 12.06 12.52
CA TYR A 379 2.86 13.30 11.93
C TYR A 379 2.69 13.24 10.41
N PHE A 380 2.14 14.28 9.81
CA PHE A 380 1.86 14.36 8.39
C PHE A 380 2.01 15.80 7.87
N ASN A 381 2.05 15.95 6.56
CA ASN A 381 2.08 17.24 5.90
C ASN A 381 0.86 17.44 4.97
N LEU A 382 0.86 18.56 4.22
CA LEU A 382 -0.24 18.92 3.32
C LEU A 382 -0.41 17.91 2.18
N GLU A 383 0.68 17.42 1.61
CA GLU A 383 0.68 16.47 0.51
C GLU A 383 -0.02 15.16 0.91
N PHE A 384 0.13 14.74 2.18
CA PHE A 384 -0.60 13.59 2.68
C PHE A 384 -2.12 13.78 2.65
N LEU A 385 -2.62 14.95 3.06
CA LEU A 385 -4.06 15.27 2.99
C LEU A 385 -4.56 15.26 1.54
N ASN A 386 -3.74 15.74 0.61
CA ASN A 386 -4.04 15.65 -0.82
C ASN A 386 -4.05 14.19 -1.29
N SER A 387 -3.08 13.37 -0.89
CA SER A 387 -3.06 11.93 -1.21
C SER A 387 -4.31 11.21 -0.70
N CYS A 388 -4.85 11.57 0.48
CA CYS A 388 -6.14 11.05 0.94
C CYS A 388 -7.28 11.40 -0.03
N ARG A 389 -7.36 12.65 -0.50
CA ARG A 389 -8.41 13.10 -1.43
C ARG A 389 -8.30 12.46 -2.81
N LEU A 390 -7.08 12.22 -3.26
CA LEU A 390 -6.81 11.66 -4.60
C LEU A 390 -6.99 10.15 -4.65
N ASN A 391 -6.71 9.44 -3.56
CA ASN A 391 -6.71 7.99 -3.51
C ASN A 391 -7.96 7.38 -2.89
N ALA A 392 -8.83 8.16 -2.27
CA ALA A 392 -10.13 7.73 -1.77
C ALA A 392 -11.26 8.28 -2.65
N ALA A 393 -12.22 7.42 -2.99
CA ALA A 393 -13.40 7.83 -3.76
C ALA A 393 -14.63 7.02 -3.30
N PRO A 394 -15.79 7.66 -3.06
CA PRO A 394 -16.95 6.99 -2.49
C PRO A 394 -17.42 5.84 -3.39
N ASN A 395 -17.71 4.70 -2.82
CA ASN A 395 -18.10 3.44 -3.46
C ASN A 395 -17.09 2.89 -4.49
N LYS A 396 -15.86 3.42 -4.54
CA LYS A 396 -14.85 3.00 -5.53
C LYS A 396 -13.53 2.65 -4.89
N ARG A 397 -12.98 3.53 -4.05
CA ARG A 397 -11.61 3.36 -3.52
C ARG A 397 -11.53 3.74 -2.04
N VAL A 398 -10.83 2.93 -1.27
CA VAL A 398 -10.38 3.23 0.09
C VAL A 398 -8.86 3.27 0.13
N PHE A 399 -8.30 4.26 0.80
CA PHE A 399 -6.86 4.46 0.87
C PHE A 399 -6.31 4.02 2.22
N TYR A 400 -5.40 3.06 2.18
CA TYR A 400 -4.64 2.54 3.33
C TYR A 400 -3.16 2.88 3.16
N PRO A 401 -2.71 4.07 3.57
CA PRO A 401 -1.30 4.44 3.47
C PRO A 401 -0.44 3.51 4.33
N VAL A 402 0.71 3.13 3.81
CA VAL A 402 1.75 2.47 4.63
C VAL A 402 2.56 3.57 5.28
N VAL A 403 2.49 3.63 6.61
CA VAL A 403 3.14 4.66 7.41
C VAL A 403 4.61 4.32 7.68
N PHE A 404 5.48 5.32 7.68
CA PHE A 404 6.85 5.16 8.14
C PHE A 404 6.93 5.33 9.66
N SER A 405 7.28 4.27 10.38
CA SER A 405 7.43 4.30 11.83
C SER A 405 8.85 4.58 12.22
N LEU A 406 9.05 5.64 13.00
CA LEU A 406 10.34 5.99 13.56
C LEU A 406 10.72 5.03 14.69
N TYR A 407 12.00 4.70 14.78
CA TYR A 407 12.57 3.99 15.92
C TYR A 407 12.68 4.90 17.14
N ASN A 408 12.94 4.29 18.30
CA ASN A 408 13.21 5.02 19.51
C ASN A 408 14.37 6.02 19.30
N PRO A 409 14.15 7.34 19.50
CA PRO A 409 15.17 8.34 19.31
C PRO A 409 16.43 8.11 20.17
N ALA A 410 16.27 7.54 21.36
CA ALA A 410 17.40 7.17 22.20
C ALA A 410 18.34 6.14 21.54
N ILE A 411 17.79 5.24 20.73
CA ILE A 411 18.57 4.25 19.97
C ILE A 411 19.22 4.91 18.75
N VAL A 412 18.44 5.71 18.02
CA VAL A 412 18.91 6.35 16.78
C VAL A 412 19.99 7.39 17.03
N TYR A 413 19.84 8.20 18.08
CA TYR A 413 20.74 9.32 18.40
C TYR A 413 21.63 9.08 19.64
N GLY A 414 21.52 7.89 20.25
CA GLY A 414 22.31 7.49 21.40
C GLY A 414 21.79 7.99 22.75
N ASN A 415 20.98 9.05 22.77
CA ASN A 415 20.31 9.59 23.96
C ASN A 415 19.13 10.46 23.51
N LEU A 416 18.06 10.53 24.31
CA LEU A 416 16.91 11.41 24.07
C LEU A 416 17.28 12.89 24.06
N GLU A 417 18.23 13.30 24.91
CA GLU A 417 18.72 14.68 24.98
C GLU A 417 19.46 15.14 23.72
N LEU A 418 19.99 14.20 22.94
CA LEU A 418 20.69 14.46 21.69
C LEU A 418 19.77 14.37 20.47
N ALA A 419 18.52 13.92 20.65
CA ALA A 419 17.57 13.83 19.57
C ALA A 419 17.24 15.22 19.02
N PRO A 420 17.33 15.43 17.71
CA PRO A 420 16.96 16.71 17.11
C PRO A 420 15.44 16.93 17.23
N PRO A 421 14.95 18.16 16.96
CA PRO A 421 13.52 18.42 16.82
C PRO A 421 12.85 17.46 15.84
N ILE A 422 11.54 17.22 16.01
CA ILE A 422 10.81 16.19 15.27
C ILE A 422 10.93 16.37 13.77
N GLU A 423 10.86 17.61 13.29
CA GLU A 423 10.95 17.94 11.87
C GLU A 423 12.25 17.42 11.22
N HIS A 424 13.32 17.34 12.01
CA HIS A 424 14.62 16.81 11.58
C HIS A 424 14.76 15.30 11.77
N GLN A 425 13.82 14.65 12.46
CA GLN A 425 13.76 13.20 12.59
C GLN A 425 13.00 12.53 11.44
N LEU A 426 12.22 13.28 10.66
CA LEU A 426 11.35 12.79 9.59
C LEU A 426 12.15 12.39 8.33
N ILE A 427 13.00 11.38 8.48
CA ILE A 427 13.91 10.91 7.43
C ILE A 427 13.65 9.43 7.17
N HIS A 428 13.43 9.06 5.89
CA HIS A 428 13.20 7.70 5.47
C HIS A 428 14.52 6.95 5.26
N LYS A 429 15.09 6.41 6.33
CA LYS A 429 16.27 5.55 6.28
C LYS A 429 16.05 4.30 7.12
N LYS A 430 16.74 3.21 6.76
CA LYS A 430 16.70 1.96 7.53
C LYS A 430 17.21 2.14 8.97
N ASP A 431 18.04 3.16 9.23
CA ASP A 431 18.62 3.44 10.55
C ASP A 431 17.71 4.35 11.39
N THR A 432 16.71 5.00 10.79
CA THR A 432 15.79 5.91 11.49
C THR A 432 14.39 5.31 11.70
N GLY A 433 14.02 4.31 10.91
CA GLY A 433 12.69 3.72 11.00
C GLY A 433 12.45 2.62 9.97
N PHE A 434 11.19 2.26 9.81
CA PHE A 434 10.75 1.22 8.89
C PHE A 434 9.33 1.49 8.40
N TRP A 435 8.99 1.00 7.21
CA TRP A 435 7.61 0.98 6.73
C TRP A 435 6.82 -0.08 7.51
N ARG A 436 5.74 0.36 8.14
CA ARG A 436 4.84 -0.54 8.85
C ARG A 436 3.89 -1.21 7.85
N ASP A 437 4.41 -2.19 7.15
CA ASP A 437 3.63 -2.91 6.13
C ASP A 437 2.44 -3.67 6.74
N PHE A 438 2.64 -4.33 7.87
CA PHE A 438 1.57 -4.95 8.63
C PHE A 438 1.04 -3.98 9.70
N GLY A 439 0.34 -2.95 9.26
CA GLY A 439 -0.32 -1.95 10.08
C GLY A 439 -1.42 -1.28 9.27
N PHE A 440 -2.68 -1.46 9.69
CA PHE A 440 -3.87 -1.05 8.95
C PHE A 440 -4.65 0.04 9.68
N GLY A 441 -4.05 0.61 10.72
CA GLY A 441 -4.71 1.58 11.58
C GLY A 441 -4.99 2.92 10.90
N MET A 442 -4.08 3.37 10.04
CA MET A 442 -4.26 4.61 9.29
C MET A 442 -5.02 4.34 8.01
N THR A 443 -6.14 5.05 7.79
CA THR A 443 -6.93 4.90 6.57
C THR A 443 -7.69 6.18 6.25
N CYS A 444 -7.76 6.50 4.94
CA CYS A 444 -8.61 7.55 4.41
C CYS A 444 -9.75 6.86 3.64
N GLN A 445 -10.98 7.07 4.11
CA GLN A 445 -12.18 6.42 3.59
C GLN A 445 -13.40 7.32 3.70
N TYR A 446 -14.34 7.19 2.80
CA TYR A 446 -15.60 7.90 2.91
C TYR A 446 -16.47 7.29 4.02
N ARG A 447 -17.20 8.14 4.74
CA ARG A 447 -18.09 7.70 5.82
C ARG A 447 -19.15 6.73 5.32
N SER A 448 -19.70 6.98 4.14
CA SER A 448 -20.65 6.07 3.51
C SER A 448 -20.10 4.66 3.33
N ASP A 449 -18.86 4.53 2.84
CA ASP A 449 -18.21 3.24 2.63
C ASP A 449 -17.98 2.51 3.96
N PHE A 450 -17.51 3.23 4.98
CA PHE A 450 -17.33 2.69 6.33
C PHE A 450 -18.63 2.13 6.92
N LEU A 451 -19.73 2.86 6.77
CA LEU A 451 -21.04 2.41 7.25
C LEU A 451 -21.57 1.21 6.44
N ASN A 452 -21.39 1.24 5.12
CA ASN A 452 -21.89 0.20 4.22
C ASN A 452 -21.20 -1.17 4.46
N ILE A 453 -19.91 -1.19 4.82
CA ILE A 453 -19.22 -2.44 5.17
C ILE A 453 -19.49 -2.90 6.61
N GLY A 454 -20.29 -2.15 7.37
CA GLY A 454 -20.64 -2.48 8.76
C GLY A 454 -19.59 -2.09 9.79
N GLY A 455 -18.77 -1.05 9.53
CA GLY A 455 -17.85 -0.44 10.50
C GLY A 455 -16.90 -1.39 11.20
N PHE A 456 -16.46 -1.01 12.40
CA PHE A 456 -15.61 -1.87 13.24
C PHE A 456 -16.39 -3.04 13.85
N ASP A 457 -15.64 -4.08 14.19
CA ASP A 457 -16.12 -5.16 15.05
C ASP A 457 -15.92 -4.72 16.52
N LEU A 458 -17.00 -4.27 17.16
CA LEU A 458 -16.96 -3.70 18.51
C LEU A 458 -16.84 -4.76 19.61
N GLU A 459 -16.93 -6.05 19.29
CA GLU A 459 -16.68 -7.14 20.25
C GLU A 459 -15.18 -7.35 20.50
N VAL A 460 -14.32 -6.85 19.60
CA VAL A 460 -12.87 -6.90 19.78
C VAL A 460 -12.45 -6.00 20.92
N LYS A 461 -11.93 -6.60 22.00
CA LYS A 461 -11.40 -5.90 23.17
C LYS A 461 -9.87 -5.93 23.16
N GLY A 462 -9.29 -4.89 23.75
CA GLY A 462 -7.85 -4.77 23.90
C GLY A 462 -7.19 -4.10 22.71
N TRP A 463 -5.89 -4.31 22.57
CA TRP A 463 -5.04 -3.69 21.54
C TRP A 463 -4.92 -4.58 20.30
N GLY A 464 -5.07 -3.95 19.13
CA GLY A 464 -4.87 -4.57 17.83
C GLY A 464 -6.04 -5.43 17.37
N VAL A 465 -5.96 -5.89 16.14
CA VAL A 465 -6.95 -6.75 15.45
C VAL A 465 -8.16 -5.99 14.90
N GLU A 466 -8.65 -4.92 15.53
CA GLU A 466 -9.79 -4.14 15.05
C GLU A 466 -9.56 -3.55 13.65
N ASP A 467 -8.36 -3.03 13.42
CA ASP A 467 -7.93 -2.47 12.14
C ASP A 467 -7.75 -3.55 11.07
N VAL A 468 -7.22 -4.70 11.46
CA VAL A 468 -7.09 -5.87 10.60
C VAL A 468 -8.46 -6.38 10.14
N HIS A 469 -9.44 -6.44 11.05
CA HIS A 469 -10.81 -6.85 10.71
C HIS A 469 -11.47 -5.87 9.76
N LEU A 470 -11.32 -4.56 9.97
CA LEU A 470 -11.83 -3.53 9.08
C LEU A 470 -11.18 -3.65 7.69
N TYR A 471 -9.86 -3.81 7.62
CA TYR A 471 -9.14 -4.01 6.38
C TYR A 471 -9.63 -5.24 5.60
N ARG A 472 -9.85 -6.37 6.30
CA ARG A 472 -10.42 -7.60 5.70
C ARG A 472 -11.83 -7.37 5.14
N LYS A 473 -12.68 -6.58 5.81
CA LYS A 473 -14.01 -6.24 5.30
C LYS A 473 -13.89 -5.53 3.95
N TYR A 474 -12.97 -4.56 3.82
CA TYR A 474 -12.70 -3.87 2.55
C TYR A 474 -12.16 -4.81 1.47
N LEU A 475 -11.22 -5.70 1.80
CA LEU A 475 -10.70 -6.68 0.84
C LEU A 475 -11.78 -7.66 0.31
N ARG A 476 -12.87 -7.85 1.04
CA ARG A 476 -14.00 -8.70 0.65
C ARG A 476 -15.13 -7.94 -0.03
N SER A 477 -15.07 -6.61 -0.05
CA SER A 477 -16.03 -5.74 -0.70
C SER A 477 -15.66 -5.48 -2.16
N ASP A 478 -16.54 -4.77 -2.88
CA ASP A 478 -16.29 -4.31 -4.24
C ASP A 478 -15.42 -3.04 -4.30
N VAL A 479 -15.10 -2.45 -3.16
CA VAL A 479 -14.27 -1.23 -3.06
C VAL A 479 -12.80 -1.60 -3.26
N ILE A 480 -12.12 -0.88 -4.12
CA ILE A 480 -10.69 -1.08 -4.39
C ILE A 480 -9.88 -0.56 -3.20
N VAL A 481 -9.02 -1.41 -2.66
CA VAL A 481 -8.07 -1.01 -1.61
C VAL A 481 -6.78 -0.53 -2.25
N VAL A 482 -6.51 0.77 -2.13
CA VAL A 482 -5.24 1.38 -2.54
C VAL A 482 -4.30 1.37 -1.34
N ARG A 483 -3.18 0.67 -1.47
CA ARG A 483 -2.17 0.58 -0.41
C ARG A 483 -0.79 0.87 -0.98
N THR A 484 -0.12 1.89 -0.46
CA THR A 484 1.19 2.33 -0.94
C THR A 484 1.99 2.97 0.21
N PRO A 485 3.34 2.88 0.19
CA PRO A 485 4.19 3.69 1.06
C PRO A 485 3.97 5.18 0.80
N VAL A 486 3.84 5.95 1.87
CA VAL A 486 3.61 7.40 1.78
C VAL A 486 4.74 8.14 2.48
N SER A 487 5.53 8.88 1.70
CA SER A 487 6.70 9.62 2.22
C SER A 487 6.35 10.79 3.14
N THR A 488 5.09 11.13 3.25
CA THR A 488 4.58 12.31 3.96
C THR A 488 3.78 11.96 5.21
N LEU A 489 3.86 10.68 5.66
CA LEU A 489 3.15 10.17 6.81
C LEU A 489 4.10 9.38 7.72
N PHE A 490 4.26 9.84 8.96
CA PHE A 490 5.15 9.26 9.94
C PHE A 490 4.40 8.87 11.20
N HIS A 491 4.79 7.74 11.78
CA HIS A 491 4.39 7.36 13.12
C HIS A 491 5.56 7.67 14.05
N LEU A 492 5.37 8.62 14.95
CA LEU A 492 6.36 8.98 15.95
C LEU A 492 6.54 7.86 16.96
N TRP A 493 7.74 7.71 17.44
CA TRP A 493 7.99 6.74 18.50
C TRP A 493 7.28 7.12 19.80
N HIS A 494 6.73 6.16 20.44
CA HIS A 494 6.26 6.23 21.83
C HIS A 494 6.50 4.90 22.51
N GLU A 495 6.70 4.93 23.83
CA GLU A 495 6.82 3.73 24.62
C GLU A 495 5.54 2.88 24.51
N LYS A 496 5.71 1.60 24.20
CA LYS A 496 4.60 0.64 24.13
C LYS A 496 4.54 -0.19 25.39
N GLN A 497 3.35 -0.23 25.99
CA GLN A 497 3.04 -1.11 27.12
C GLN A 497 2.07 -2.17 26.64
N CYS A 498 2.43 -3.45 26.80
CA CYS A 498 1.59 -4.58 26.46
C CYS A 498 0.90 -5.06 27.72
N ALA A 499 -0.42 -4.87 27.80
CA ALA A 499 -1.21 -5.20 28.97
C ALA A 499 -1.33 -6.72 29.20
N ASP A 500 -1.37 -7.13 30.45
CA ASP A 500 -1.49 -8.56 30.86
C ASP A 500 -2.86 -9.17 30.51
N GLU A 501 -3.88 -8.34 30.24
CA GLU A 501 -5.25 -8.75 29.88
C GLU A 501 -5.38 -9.17 28.41
N LEU A 502 -4.39 -8.85 27.58
CA LEU A 502 -4.39 -9.21 26.16
C LEU A 502 -4.40 -10.73 25.97
N THR A 503 -5.07 -11.20 24.92
CA THR A 503 -4.95 -12.60 24.52
C THR A 503 -3.50 -12.93 24.17
N PRO A 504 -3.07 -14.19 24.25
CA PRO A 504 -1.71 -14.57 23.89
C PRO A 504 -1.28 -14.10 22.48
N GLU A 505 -2.19 -14.12 21.54
CA GLU A 505 -1.96 -13.65 20.17
C GLU A 505 -1.78 -12.12 20.11
N GLN A 506 -2.70 -11.37 20.74
CA GLN A 506 -2.58 -9.90 20.82
C GLN A 506 -1.32 -9.46 21.56
N TYR A 507 -0.99 -10.15 22.68
CA TYR A 507 0.23 -9.84 23.42
C TYR A 507 1.48 -10.07 22.58
N ARG A 508 1.54 -11.19 21.86
CA ARG A 508 2.63 -11.49 20.94
C ARG A 508 2.78 -10.41 19.86
N MET A 509 1.67 -9.99 19.25
CA MET A 509 1.70 -8.91 18.25
C MET A 509 2.14 -7.57 18.87
N CYS A 510 1.70 -7.26 20.08
CA CYS A 510 2.12 -6.07 20.81
C CYS A 510 3.63 -6.07 21.06
N ILE A 511 4.17 -7.18 21.58
CA ILE A 511 5.62 -7.32 21.82
C ILE A 511 6.42 -7.27 20.52
N GLN A 512 5.94 -7.86 19.44
CA GLN A 512 6.58 -7.73 18.13
C GLN A 512 6.64 -6.26 17.69
N SER A 513 5.55 -5.54 17.82
CA SER A 513 5.50 -4.11 17.48
C SER A 513 6.40 -3.26 18.40
N LYS A 514 6.46 -3.59 19.71
CA LYS A 514 7.40 -2.97 20.67
C LYS A 514 8.85 -3.24 20.25
N ALA A 515 9.18 -4.49 19.96
CA ALA A 515 10.51 -4.90 19.53
C ALA A 515 10.97 -4.16 18.26
N MET A 516 10.08 -4.02 17.30
CA MET A 516 10.38 -3.28 16.06
C MET A 516 10.65 -1.79 16.31
N ASN A 517 9.98 -1.17 17.27
CA ASN A 517 10.19 0.23 17.59
C ASN A 517 11.45 0.48 18.44
N GLU A 518 11.83 -0.50 19.28
CA GLU A 518 12.97 -0.38 20.21
C GLU A 518 14.28 -0.92 19.63
N ALA A 519 14.21 -1.82 18.66
CA ALA A 519 15.38 -2.37 18.02
C ALA A 519 15.26 -2.25 16.50
N SER A 520 16.31 -1.86 15.84
CA SER A 520 16.38 -1.80 14.39
C SER A 520 16.22 -3.18 13.72
N HIS A 521 16.19 -4.26 14.50
CA HIS A 521 16.04 -5.63 14.05
C HIS A 521 15.00 -6.39 14.88
N PRO A 522 13.89 -6.89 14.29
CA PRO A 522 12.81 -7.54 15.03
C PRO A 522 13.25 -8.75 15.84
N HIS A 523 14.13 -9.58 15.28
CA HIS A 523 14.63 -10.76 15.98
C HIS A 523 15.41 -10.38 17.23
N LEU A 524 16.28 -9.38 17.15
CA LEU A 524 17.01 -8.85 18.32
C LEU A 524 16.04 -8.31 19.37
N GLY A 525 15.02 -7.56 18.95
CA GLY A 525 13.98 -7.07 19.84
C GLY A 525 13.21 -8.19 20.55
N MET A 526 12.87 -9.27 19.84
CA MET A 526 12.22 -10.43 20.44
C MET A 526 13.09 -11.15 21.47
N LEU A 527 14.41 -11.18 21.26
CA LEU A 527 15.34 -11.71 22.25
C LEU A 527 15.42 -10.84 23.51
N VAL A 528 15.42 -9.50 23.33
CA VAL A 528 15.44 -8.55 24.46
C VAL A 528 14.19 -8.70 25.33
N PHE A 529 13.01 -8.89 24.74
CA PHE A 529 11.74 -9.02 25.46
C PHE A 529 11.34 -10.48 25.76
N ARG A 530 12.26 -11.43 25.66
CA ARG A 530 11.99 -12.86 25.86
C ARG A 530 11.38 -13.18 27.22
N GLU A 531 11.95 -12.61 28.28
CA GLU A 531 11.45 -12.84 29.66
C GLU A 531 10.02 -12.31 29.86
N GLU A 532 9.69 -11.15 29.29
CA GLU A 532 8.34 -10.58 29.35
C GLU A 532 7.34 -11.53 28.67
N ILE A 533 7.69 -12.06 27.50
CA ILE A 533 6.85 -13.02 26.74
C ILE A 533 6.64 -14.30 27.56
N GLU A 534 7.71 -14.88 28.10
CA GLU A 534 7.63 -16.12 28.87
C GLU A 534 6.80 -15.93 30.15
N ASN A 535 6.94 -14.80 30.83
CA ASN A 535 6.14 -14.47 32.02
C ASN A 535 4.67 -14.29 31.70
N HIS A 536 4.33 -13.62 30.61
CA HIS A 536 2.95 -13.49 30.16
C HIS A 536 2.31 -14.86 29.84
N LEU A 537 3.01 -15.71 29.10
CA LEU A 537 2.54 -17.06 28.76
C LEU A 537 2.29 -17.93 30.00
N ARG A 538 3.19 -17.84 31.02
CA ARG A 538 3.01 -18.54 32.30
C ARG A 538 1.76 -18.05 33.05
N LYS A 539 1.54 -16.72 33.10
CA LYS A 539 0.34 -16.14 33.73
C LYS A 539 -0.94 -16.60 33.04
N GLN A 540 -0.94 -16.65 31.71
CA GLN A 540 -2.09 -17.12 30.93
C GLN A 540 -2.37 -18.61 31.15
N ALA A 541 -1.35 -19.45 31.15
CA ALA A 541 -1.47 -20.89 31.43
C ALA A 541 -2.08 -21.12 32.82
N TYR A 542 -1.62 -20.39 33.85
CA TYR A 542 -2.17 -20.47 35.21
C TYR A 542 -3.62 -20.05 35.28
N LYS A 543 -4.02 -18.94 34.63
CA LYS A 543 -5.42 -18.50 34.54
C LYS A 543 -6.32 -19.53 33.87
N THR A 544 -5.81 -20.25 32.87
CA THR A 544 -6.55 -21.29 32.15
C THR A 544 -6.74 -22.54 33.02
N GLN A 545 -5.75 -22.91 33.84
CA GLN A 545 -5.85 -24.03 34.77
C GLN A 545 -6.90 -23.77 35.86
N ILE A 546 -6.90 -22.58 36.47
CA ILE A 546 -7.91 -22.20 37.47
C ILE A 546 -9.34 -22.28 36.91
N LYS A 547 -9.54 -21.78 35.67
CA LYS A 547 -10.88 -21.85 35.03
C LYS A 547 -11.32 -23.25 34.63
N ALA A 548 -10.43 -24.22 34.60
CA ALA A 548 -10.75 -25.61 34.30
C ALA A 548 -11.04 -26.44 35.60
N GLU A 549 -10.66 -25.91 36.77
CA GLU A 549 -10.88 -26.51 38.07
C GLU A 549 -12.17 -25.99 38.77
N ASP A 550 -12.68 -24.82 38.33
CA ASP A 550 -14.01 -24.28 38.69
C ASP A 550 -15.09 -24.79 37.70
#